data_2082569ad447882bf157554959084ad3
#
_entry.id   2082569ad447882bf157554959084ad3
#
_cell.length_a   1.000
_cell.length_b   1.000
_cell.length_c   1.000
_cell.angle_alpha   90.00
_cell.angle_beta   90.00
_cell.angle_gamma   90.00
#
_symmetry.space_group_name_H-M   'P 1'
#
loop_
_entity.id
_entity.type
_entity.pdbx_description
1 polymer ?
#
loop_
_entity_poly.entity_id
_entity_poly.type
_entity_poly.pdbx_seq_one_letter_code
_entity_poly.pdbx_strand_id
1 'polypeptide(L)'
;MKPLVIAALLAVSLMSVPPVSADVIELRTGERVEGTFKGADDSAVRIEIEGRLVTFAPSQVRAIYYGSAPSMPAPAALQERDAAIGALEGLRSVARTGLTYPEYAPRVSEAQIVVDQYLRKEDGAPAIRGAIADSFHFYALAGAAWNAGLSRGNYATVGTDSALARCAPAQRVIAESKRKSPFIWRAKGAGEGATTGMVIATDGIAALWSCASDKLAEAEKLR
;
A
#
# COMPACT_ATOMS: atom_id res chain seq x y z
N MET A 1 -43.51 -18.33 55.93
CA MET A 1 -42.67 -19.35 55.31
C MET A 1 -42.34 -18.89 53.88
N LYS A 2 -41.13 -18.43 53.60
CA LYS A 2 -40.68 -17.97 52.27
C LYS A 2 -39.73 -19.03 51.70
N PRO A 3 -39.89 -19.56 50.47
CA PRO A 3 -38.93 -20.46 49.89
C PRO A 3 -37.76 -19.65 49.25
N LEU A 4 -36.57 -20.06 49.61
CA LEU A 4 -35.28 -19.57 49.05
C LEU A 4 -35.08 -20.24 47.70
N VAL A 5 -35.04 -19.46 46.61
CA VAL A 5 -34.69 -19.94 45.26
C VAL A 5 -33.18 -19.76 45.12
N ILE A 6 -32.43 -20.85 45.09
CA ILE A 6 -31.02 -20.90 44.82
C ILE A 6 -30.85 -20.96 43.29
N ALA A 7 -30.44 -19.85 42.68
CA ALA A 7 -30.06 -19.79 41.27
C ALA A 7 -28.59 -20.23 41.12
N ALA A 8 -28.34 -21.43 40.59
CA ALA A 8 -27.03 -21.91 40.22
C ALA A 8 -26.61 -21.30 38.92
N LEU A 9 -25.64 -20.34 38.95
CA LEU A 9 -24.97 -19.81 37.76
C LEU A 9 -23.95 -20.83 37.27
N LEU A 10 -24.27 -21.53 36.18
CA LEU A 10 -23.27 -22.29 35.39
C LEU A 10 -22.41 -21.30 34.59
N ALA A 11 -21.19 -21.01 35.07
CA ALA A 11 -20.18 -20.31 34.31
C ALA A 11 -19.58 -21.27 33.27
N VAL A 12 -20.04 -21.19 32.04
CA VAL A 12 -19.40 -21.86 30.89
C VAL A 12 -18.14 -21.06 30.52
N SER A 13 -16.97 -21.52 30.97
CA SER A 13 -15.68 -21.01 30.56
C SER A 13 -15.44 -21.44 29.10
N LEU A 14 -15.69 -20.52 28.15
CA LEU A 14 -15.20 -20.65 26.77
C LEU A 14 -13.67 -20.62 26.80
N MET A 15 -13.03 -21.78 26.80
CA MET A 15 -11.61 -21.89 26.51
C MET A 15 -11.38 -21.48 25.06
N SER A 16 -10.90 -20.24 24.86
CA SER A 16 -10.37 -19.80 23.58
C SER A 16 -9.13 -20.62 23.27
N VAL A 17 -9.28 -21.65 22.42
CA VAL A 17 -8.13 -22.36 21.86
C VAL A 17 -7.41 -21.36 20.95
N PRO A 18 -6.13 -21.03 21.21
CA PRO A 18 -5.38 -20.17 20.29
C PRO A 18 -5.32 -20.85 18.93
N PRO A 19 -5.41 -20.09 17.81
CA PRO A 19 -5.25 -20.66 16.48
C PRO A 19 -3.86 -21.31 16.42
N VAL A 20 -3.81 -22.60 16.19
CA VAL A 20 -2.58 -23.34 15.91
C VAL A 20 -2.13 -22.88 14.54
N SER A 21 -1.11 -22.03 14.47
CA SER A 21 -0.47 -21.69 13.20
C SER A 21 0.12 -22.97 12.61
N ALA A 22 -0.41 -23.41 11.49
CA ALA A 22 0.12 -24.55 10.74
C ALA A 22 1.41 -24.13 10.01
N ASP A 23 2.38 -25.04 9.96
CA ASP A 23 3.55 -24.88 9.11
C ASP A 23 3.15 -25.16 7.65
N VAL A 24 3.88 -24.58 6.69
CA VAL A 24 3.59 -24.76 5.26
C VAL A 24 4.84 -25.18 4.51
N ILE A 25 4.74 -26.25 3.76
CA ILE A 25 5.76 -26.67 2.79
C ILE A 25 5.32 -26.20 1.39
N GLU A 26 6.15 -25.41 0.73
CA GLU A 26 5.98 -25.03 -0.67
C GLU A 26 6.79 -25.95 -1.56
N LEU A 27 6.11 -26.65 -2.46
CA LEU A 27 6.73 -27.53 -3.44
C LEU A 27 7.22 -26.72 -4.66
N ARG A 28 8.18 -27.25 -5.40
CA ARG A 28 8.68 -26.61 -6.64
C ARG A 28 7.62 -26.52 -7.74
N THR A 29 6.56 -27.29 -7.64
CA THR A 29 5.37 -27.19 -8.50
C THR A 29 4.53 -25.95 -8.20
N GLY A 30 4.79 -25.26 -7.08
CA GLY A 30 3.96 -24.16 -6.56
C GLY A 30 2.83 -24.62 -5.64
N GLU A 31 2.63 -25.91 -5.47
CA GLU A 31 1.68 -26.47 -4.52
C GLU A 31 2.13 -26.21 -3.08
N ARG A 32 1.19 -25.92 -2.18
CA ARG A 32 1.42 -25.70 -0.76
C ARG A 32 0.72 -26.76 0.05
N VAL A 33 1.44 -27.30 1.01
CA VAL A 33 0.96 -28.34 1.91
C VAL A 33 1.02 -27.80 3.34
N GLU A 34 -0.15 -27.70 3.98
CA GLU A 34 -0.30 -27.20 5.35
C GLU A 34 -0.31 -28.36 6.33
N GLY A 35 0.35 -28.21 7.47
CA GLY A 35 0.41 -29.22 8.51
C GLY A 35 1.37 -28.86 9.63
N THR A 36 1.79 -29.84 10.40
CA THR A 36 2.83 -29.68 11.43
C THR A 36 4.16 -30.22 10.92
N PHE A 37 5.16 -29.39 10.75
CA PHE A 37 6.50 -29.83 10.32
C PHE A 37 7.13 -30.75 11.38
N LYS A 38 7.61 -31.90 10.96
CA LYS A 38 8.19 -32.94 11.82
C LYS A 38 9.71 -33.07 11.68
N GLY A 39 10.29 -32.37 10.71
CA GLY A 39 11.73 -32.38 10.48
C GLY A 39 12.10 -32.63 9.03
N ALA A 40 13.36 -32.34 8.71
CA ALA A 40 13.96 -32.62 7.42
C ALA A 40 15.36 -33.21 7.62
N ASP A 41 15.75 -34.10 6.73
CA ASP A 41 17.09 -34.63 6.59
C ASP A 41 17.51 -34.65 5.11
N ASP A 42 18.70 -35.18 4.81
CA ASP A 42 19.23 -35.22 3.44
C ASP A 42 18.37 -36.05 2.47
N SER A 43 17.49 -36.91 3.00
CA SER A 43 16.66 -37.83 2.22
C SER A 43 15.19 -37.45 2.17
N ALA A 44 14.69 -36.70 3.16
CA ALA A 44 13.25 -36.49 3.34
C ALA A 44 12.89 -35.23 4.14
N VAL A 45 11.83 -34.56 3.70
CA VAL A 45 11.10 -33.52 4.45
C VAL A 45 9.78 -34.09 4.91
N ARG A 46 9.46 -34.02 6.19
CA ARG A 46 8.28 -34.66 6.80
C ARG A 46 7.35 -33.61 7.38
N ILE A 47 6.06 -33.75 7.05
CA ILE A 47 4.97 -32.94 7.59
C ILE A 47 3.81 -33.85 8.00
N GLU A 48 3.19 -33.55 9.11
CA GLU A 48 1.98 -34.24 9.56
C GLU A 48 0.73 -33.45 9.14
N ILE A 49 -0.13 -34.08 8.37
CA ILE A 49 -1.39 -33.55 7.88
C ILE A 49 -2.51 -34.40 8.48
N GLU A 50 -3.39 -33.81 9.25
CA GLU A 50 -4.52 -34.50 9.91
C GLU A 50 -4.10 -35.81 10.62
N GLY A 51 -2.94 -35.77 11.30
CA GLY A 51 -2.40 -36.93 12.02
C GLY A 51 -1.70 -37.97 11.14
N ARG A 52 -1.54 -37.72 9.83
CA ARG A 52 -0.82 -38.61 8.89
C ARG A 52 0.53 -37.98 8.53
N LEU A 53 1.59 -38.75 8.64
CA LEU A 53 2.91 -38.32 8.23
C LEU A 53 3.06 -38.42 6.71
N VAL A 54 3.28 -37.30 6.06
CA VAL A 54 3.57 -37.19 4.61
C VAL A 54 5.04 -36.82 4.43
N THR A 55 5.68 -37.47 3.45
CA THR A 55 7.12 -37.28 3.21
C THR A 55 7.36 -36.79 1.77
N PHE A 56 8.18 -35.78 1.62
CA PHE A 56 8.61 -35.23 0.33
C PHE A 56 10.12 -35.38 0.17
N ALA A 57 10.59 -35.64 -1.05
CA ALA A 57 12.01 -35.55 -1.32
C ALA A 57 12.50 -34.07 -1.20
N PRO A 58 13.69 -33.78 -0.66
CA PRO A 58 14.21 -32.42 -0.56
C PRO A 58 14.24 -31.69 -1.92
N SER A 59 14.47 -32.41 -3.02
CA SER A 59 14.44 -31.88 -4.38
C SER A 59 13.06 -31.39 -4.84
N GLN A 60 11.98 -31.82 -4.21
CA GLN A 60 10.60 -31.39 -4.49
C GLN A 60 10.22 -30.14 -3.69
N VAL A 61 10.93 -29.86 -2.59
CA VAL A 61 10.62 -28.75 -1.69
C VAL A 61 11.36 -27.49 -2.16
N ARG A 62 10.62 -26.39 -2.23
CA ARG A 62 11.15 -25.06 -2.52
C ARG A 62 11.44 -24.26 -1.26
N ALA A 63 10.49 -24.29 -0.32
CA ALA A 63 10.58 -23.56 0.94
C ALA A 63 9.76 -24.23 2.05
N ILE A 64 10.16 -23.99 3.30
CA ILE A 64 9.42 -24.40 4.49
C ILE A 64 9.17 -23.12 5.31
N TYR A 65 7.90 -22.85 5.60
CA TYR A 65 7.47 -21.74 6.42
C TYR A 65 6.98 -22.26 7.76
N TYR A 66 7.57 -21.78 8.84
CA TYR A 66 7.19 -22.12 10.21
C TYR A 66 6.11 -21.15 10.69
N GLY A 67 5.00 -21.68 11.18
CA GLY A 67 3.82 -20.88 11.48
C GLY A 67 3.05 -20.51 10.19
N SER A 68 2.38 -19.38 10.17
CA SER A 68 1.63 -18.95 8.98
C SER A 68 2.57 -18.64 7.83
N ALA A 69 2.47 -19.37 6.71
CA ALA A 69 3.15 -18.97 5.48
C ALA A 69 2.65 -17.58 5.04
N PRO A 70 3.52 -16.73 4.48
CA PRO A 70 3.06 -15.52 3.83
C PRO A 70 2.01 -15.92 2.77
N SER A 71 0.81 -15.34 2.85
CA SER A 71 -0.24 -15.60 1.85
C SER A 71 0.30 -15.20 0.48
N MET A 72 0.39 -16.17 -0.45
CA MET A 72 0.61 -15.80 -1.85
C MET A 72 -0.63 -15.06 -2.33
N PRO A 73 -0.48 -13.91 -2.99
CA PRO A 73 -1.61 -13.27 -3.64
C PRO A 73 -2.24 -14.28 -4.60
N ALA A 74 -3.57 -14.41 -4.54
CA ALA A 74 -4.30 -15.21 -5.53
C ALA A 74 -3.94 -14.71 -6.96
N PRO A 75 -4.00 -15.55 -8.00
CA PRO A 75 -3.72 -15.12 -9.37
C PRO A 75 -4.47 -13.84 -9.78
N ALA A 76 -5.71 -13.67 -9.32
CA ALA A 76 -6.48 -12.45 -9.52
C ALA A 76 -5.85 -11.22 -8.83
N ALA A 77 -5.31 -11.38 -7.62
CA ALA A 77 -4.64 -10.29 -6.90
C ALA A 77 -3.32 -9.88 -7.59
N LEU A 78 -2.61 -10.79 -8.21
CA LEU A 78 -1.44 -10.48 -9.04
C LEU A 78 -1.82 -9.67 -10.27
N GLN A 79 -2.92 -10.05 -10.96
CA GLN A 79 -3.42 -9.32 -12.12
C GLN A 79 -3.85 -7.89 -11.76
N GLU A 80 -4.55 -7.72 -10.64
CA GLU A 80 -4.99 -6.39 -10.18
C GLU A 80 -3.81 -5.52 -9.75
N ARG A 81 -2.82 -6.10 -9.08
CA ARG A 81 -1.57 -5.40 -8.76
C ARG A 81 -0.87 -4.91 -10.03
N ASP A 82 -0.75 -5.79 -11.02
CA ASP A 82 -0.08 -5.47 -12.28
C ASP A 82 -0.88 -4.43 -13.08
N ALA A 83 -2.20 -4.48 -13.02
CA ALA A 83 -3.07 -3.45 -13.59
C ALA A 83 -2.89 -2.09 -12.89
N ALA A 84 -2.80 -2.06 -11.55
CA ALA A 84 -2.55 -0.84 -10.78
C ALA A 84 -1.18 -0.23 -11.11
N ILE A 85 -0.12 -1.05 -11.18
CA ILE A 85 1.21 -0.60 -11.60
C ILE A 85 1.15 -0.05 -13.04
N GLY A 86 0.52 -0.76 -13.98
CA GLY A 86 0.36 -0.31 -15.37
C GLY A 86 -0.39 1.02 -15.51
N ALA A 87 -1.44 1.24 -14.70
CA ALA A 87 -2.15 2.51 -14.66
C ALA A 87 -1.23 3.67 -14.19
N LEU A 88 -0.39 3.42 -13.17
CA LEU A 88 0.59 4.39 -12.68
C LEU A 88 1.73 4.64 -13.67
N GLU A 89 2.18 3.61 -14.39
CA GLU A 89 3.13 3.75 -15.52
C GLU A 89 2.56 4.64 -16.63
N GLY A 90 1.26 4.49 -16.92
CA GLY A 90 0.53 5.37 -17.81
C GLY A 90 0.59 6.83 -17.36
N LEU A 91 0.33 7.11 -16.07
CA LEU A 91 0.45 8.46 -15.51
C LEU A 91 1.89 8.99 -15.56
N ARG A 92 2.89 8.15 -15.28
CA ARG A 92 4.31 8.51 -15.40
C ARG A 92 4.68 8.91 -16.82
N SER A 93 4.21 8.16 -17.81
CA SER A 93 4.42 8.46 -19.22
C SER A 93 3.80 9.81 -19.60
N VAL A 94 2.55 10.00 -19.23
CA VAL A 94 1.78 11.23 -19.46
C VAL A 94 2.45 12.44 -18.84
N ALA A 95 2.92 12.35 -17.59
CA ALA A 95 3.61 13.42 -16.89
C ALA A 95 4.91 13.85 -17.60
N ARG A 96 5.55 12.95 -18.36
CA ARG A 96 6.79 13.24 -19.12
C ARG A 96 6.56 13.86 -20.48
N THR A 97 5.38 13.69 -21.08
CA THR A 97 5.09 14.12 -22.46
C THR A 97 4.65 15.57 -22.58
N GLY A 98 4.44 16.29 -21.44
CA GLY A 98 4.08 17.70 -21.48
C GLY A 98 2.62 17.97 -21.84
N LEU A 99 1.70 17.12 -21.40
CA LEU A 99 0.25 17.26 -21.61
C LEU A 99 -0.33 18.50 -20.94
N THR A 100 -1.53 18.88 -21.39
CA THR A 100 -2.36 19.90 -20.73
C THR A 100 -3.13 19.30 -19.56
N TYR A 101 -3.62 20.15 -18.64
CA TYR A 101 -4.44 19.68 -17.52
C TYR A 101 -5.72 18.93 -17.94
N PRO A 102 -6.49 19.39 -18.97
CA PRO A 102 -7.65 18.65 -19.45
C PRO A 102 -7.35 17.23 -19.95
N GLU A 103 -6.13 16.97 -20.40
CA GLU A 103 -5.69 15.64 -20.82
C GLU A 103 -5.18 14.80 -19.63
N TYR A 104 -4.61 15.45 -18.60
CA TYR A 104 -4.09 14.79 -17.42
C TYR A 104 -5.19 14.35 -16.45
N ALA A 105 -6.18 15.20 -16.18
CA ALA A 105 -7.19 14.96 -15.14
C ALA A 105 -8.02 13.68 -15.38
N PRO A 106 -8.50 13.36 -16.60
CA PRO A 106 -9.19 12.10 -16.87
C PRO A 106 -8.31 10.88 -16.58
N ARG A 107 -7.02 10.94 -16.91
CA ARG A 107 -6.07 9.84 -16.68
C ARG A 107 -5.88 9.55 -15.20
N VAL A 108 -5.84 10.60 -14.36
CA VAL A 108 -5.80 10.43 -12.91
C VAL A 108 -7.07 9.73 -12.42
N SER A 109 -8.25 10.12 -12.91
CA SER A 109 -9.52 9.49 -12.53
C SER A 109 -9.60 8.02 -12.96
N GLU A 110 -9.14 7.70 -14.17
CA GLU A 110 -9.06 6.32 -14.67
C GLU A 110 -8.11 5.47 -13.80
N ALA A 111 -6.93 5.99 -13.50
CA ALA A 111 -5.95 5.31 -12.66
C ALA A 111 -6.47 5.12 -11.23
N GLN A 112 -7.24 6.07 -10.69
CA GLN A 112 -7.87 5.96 -9.38
C GLN A 112 -8.74 4.71 -9.27
N ILE A 113 -9.59 4.46 -10.27
CA ILE A 113 -10.50 3.31 -10.26
C ILE A 113 -9.71 2.00 -10.13
N VAL A 114 -8.63 1.86 -10.92
CA VAL A 114 -7.81 0.65 -10.95
C VAL A 114 -7.01 0.48 -9.65
N VAL A 115 -6.42 1.56 -9.15
CA VAL A 115 -5.66 1.55 -7.88
C VAL A 115 -6.58 1.25 -6.70
N ASP A 116 -7.77 1.87 -6.64
CA ASP A 116 -8.75 1.64 -5.58
C ASP A 116 -9.28 0.20 -5.59
N GLN A 117 -9.43 -0.42 -6.78
CA GLN A 117 -9.80 -1.83 -6.88
C GLN A 117 -8.76 -2.74 -6.24
N TYR A 118 -7.48 -2.50 -6.53
CA TYR A 118 -6.38 -3.24 -5.92
C TYR A 118 -6.28 -3.01 -4.41
N LEU A 119 -6.37 -1.75 -3.96
CA LEU A 119 -6.21 -1.40 -2.54
C LEU A 119 -7.38 -1.84 -1.65
N ARG A 120 -8.58 -2.04 -2.20
CA ARG A 120 -9.75 -2.56 -1.45
C ARG A 120 -9.58 -4.01 -1.03
N LYS A 121 -8.79 -4.79 -1.75
CA LYS A 121 -8.47 -6.16 -1.36
C LYS A 121 -7.32 -6.12 -0.35
N GLU A 122 -7.47 -6.84 0.76
CA GLU A 122 -6.43 -6.91 1.79
C GLU A 122 -5.27 -7.83 1.39
N ASP A 123 -5.35 -8.43 0.20
CA ASP A 123 -4.35 -9.35 -0.34
C ASP A 123 -3.08 -8.62 -0.79
N GLY A 124 -1.94 -9.20 -0.51
CA GLY A 124 -0.63 -8.72 -0.97
C GLY A 124 0.25 -8.11 0.13
N ALA A 125 1.54 -8.01 -0.17
CA ALA A 125 2.54 -7.49 0.77
C ALA A 125 2.25 -6.01 1.11
N PRO A 126 2.21 -5.64 2.41
CA PRO A 126 1.91 -4.25 2.83
C PRO A 126 2.83 -3.21 2.20
N ALA A 127 4.11 -3.55 1.96
CA ALA A 127 5.09 -2.65 1.38
C ALA A 127 4.74 -2.24 -0.06
N ILE A 128 4.36 -3.21 -0.92
CA ILE A 128 3.99 -2.90 -2.31
C ILE A 128 2.68 -2.13 -2.37
N ARG A 129 1.70 -2.47 -1.51
CA ARG A 129 0.42 -1.74 -1.39
C ARG A 129 0.66 -0.28 -0.97
N GLY A 130 1.53 -0.06 0.01
CA GLY A 130 1.92 1.28 0.45
C GLY A 130 2.61 2.08 -0.65
N ALA A 131 3.53 1.48 -1.40
CA ALA A 131 4.22 2.14 -2.50
C ALA A 131 3.26 2.52 -3.65
N ILE A 132 2.31 1.65 -4.01
CA ILE A 132 1.27 1.93 -5.02
C ILE A 132 0.35 3.06 -4.54
N ALA A 133 -0.12 3.00 -3.29
CA ALA A 133 -0.98 4.03 -2.72
C ALA A 133 -0.27 5.40 -2.66
N ASP A 134 0.96 5.45 -2.19
CA ASP A 134 1.76 6.69 -2.12
C ASP A 134 2.03 7.24 -3.54
N SER A 135 2.36 6.38 -4.50
CA SER A 135 2.57 6.80 -5.90
C SER A 135 1.33 7.47 -6.47
N PHE A 136 0.17 6.80 -6.38
CA PHE A 136 -1.09 7.36 -6.85
C PHE A 136 -1.43 8.67 -6.14
N HIS A 137 -1.26 8.70 -4.81
CA HIS A 137 -1.53 9.90 -4.01
C HIS A 137 -0.76 11.13 -4.52
N PHE A 138 0.52 10.99 -4.86
CA PHE A 138 1.33 12.09 -5.41
C PHE A 138 0.88 12.50 -6.81
N TYR A 139 0.45 11.57 -7.69
CA TYR A 139 -0.15 11.94 -8.98
C TYR A 139 -1.46 12.71 -8.80
N ALA A 140 -2.34 12.25 -7.90
CA ALA A 140 -3.60 12.93 -7.61
C ALA A 140 -3.37 14.33 -7.01
N LEU A 141 -2.41 14.45 -6.09
CA LEU A 141 -2.03 15.72 -5.48
C LEU A 141 -1.45 16.70 -6.51
N ALA A 142 -0.66 16.21 -7.48
CA ALA A 142 -0.16 17.00 -8.59
C ALA A 142 -1.31 17.53 -9.47
N GLY A 143 -2.33 16.71 -9.75
CA GLY A 143 -3.54 17.13 -10.46
C GLY A 143 -4.32 18.21 -9.71
N ALA A 144 -4.51 18.02 -8.41
CA ALA A 144 -5.19 18.99 -7.54
C ALA A 144 -4.42 20.32 -7.49
N ALA A 145 -3.09 20.26 -7.34
CA ALA A 145 -2.22 21.44 -7.35
C ALA A 145 -2.29 22.19 -8.69
N TRP A 146 -2.28 21.44 -9.79
CA TRP A 146 -2.38 22.00 -11.15
C TRP A 146 -3.71 22.73 -11.35
N ASN A 147 -4.82 22.08 -10.99
CA ASN A 147 -6.16 22.68 -11.06
C ASN A 147 -6.26 23.96 -10.23
N ALA A 148 -5.74 23.95 -9.01
CA ALA A 148 -5.70 25.13 -8.15
C ALA A 148 -4.86 26.26 -8.76
N GLY A 149 -3.75 25.94 -9.43
CA GLY A 149 -2.90 26.88 -10.15
C GLY A 149 -3.61 27.55 -11.32
N LEU A 150 -4.39 26.79 -12.10
CA LEU A 150 -5.20 27.30 -13.22
C LEU A 150 -6.30 28.26 -12.73
N SER A 151 -6.87 27.98 -11.55
CA SER A 151 -7.95 28.79 -10.96
C SER A 151 -7.47 30.06 -10.24
N ARG A 152 -6.22 30.09 -9.77
CA ARG A 152 -5.68 31.15 -8.88
C ARG A 152 -4.40 31.81 -9.40
N GLY A 153 -4.01 31.58 -10.64
CA GLY A 153 -2.74 32.02 -11.19
C GLY A 153 -1.59 31.07 -10.93
N ASN A 154 -0.35 31.58 -10.91
CA ASN A 154 0.87 30.74 -10.89
C ASN A 154 1.14 29.97 -9.57
N TYR A 155 0.19 29.92 -8.63
CA TYR A 155 0.37 29.31 -7.32
C TYR A 155 -0.65 28.21 -7.08
N ALA A 156 -0.19 27.00 -6.76
CA ALA A 156 -1.03 25.91 -6.30
C ALA A 156 -0.86 25.74 -4.79
N THR A 157 -1.96 25.73 -4.06
CA THR A 157 -1.99 25.37 -2.64
C THR A 157 -2.04 23.87 -2.53
N VAL A 158 -0.94 23.25 -2.20
CA VAL A 158 -0.88 21.84 -1.86
C VAL A 158 -1.01 21.78 -0.34
N GLY A 159 -2.17 21.69 0.21
CA GLY A 159 -2.46 21.77 1.64
C GLY A 159 -1.42 21.16 2.61
N THR A 160 -1.80 20.92 3.85
CA THR A 160 -0.98 20.26 4.89
C THR A 160 -0.97 18.73 4.71
N ASP A 161 -0.78 18.24 3.49
CA ASP A 161 -0.74 16.81 3.25
C ASP A 161 0.50 16.19 3.90
N SER A 162 0.29 15.23 4.80
CA SER A 162 1.37 14.55 5.53
C SER A 162 2.32 13.78 4.60
N ALA A 163 1.87 13.41 3.39
CA ALA A 163 2.71 12.75 2.39
C ALA A 163 3.81 13.67 1.88
N LEU A 164 3.59 14.99 1.86
CA LEU A 164 4.61 15.96 1.46
C LEU A 164 5.86 15.91 2.34
N ALA A 165 5.74 15.54 3.61
CA ALA A 165 6.89 15.37 4.50
C ALA A 165 7.83 14.25 4.02
N ARG A 166 7.30 13.27 3.29
CA ARG A 166 8.05 12.13 2.73
C ARG A 166 8.52 12.36 1.29
N CYS A 167 8.24 13.52 0.71
CA CYS A 167 8.57 13.89 -0.66
C CYS A 167 9.72 14.91 -0.68
N ALA A 168 10.97 14.47 -0.68
CA ALA A 168 12.14 15.33 -0.67
C ALA A 168 12.18 16.36 -1.83
N PRO A 169 11.82 16.04 -3.09
CA PRO A 169 11.70 17.02 -4.15
C PRO A 169 10.70 18.14 -3.82
N ALA A 170 9.50 17.81 -3.33
CA ALA A 170 8.51 18.82 -2.97
C ALA A 170 8.97 19.68 -1.79
N GLN A 171 9.62 19.10 -0.78
CA GLN A 171 10.17 19.85 0.35
C GLN A 171 11.21 20.87 -0.08
N ARG A 172 12.05 20.57 -1.08
CA ARG A 172 13.02 21.52 -1.63
C ARG A 172 12.32 22.70 -2.30
N VAL A 173 11.30 22.45 -3.13
CA VAL A 173 10.54 23.51 -3.79
C VAL A 173 9.79 24.37 -2.78
N ILE A 174 9.19 23.79 -1.75
CA ILE A 174 8.52 24.51 -0.66
C ILE A 174 9.53 25.41 0.09
N ALA A 175 10.70 24.90 0.43
CA ALA A 175 11.73 25.66 1.12
C ALA A 175 12.29 26.80 0.26
N GLU A 176 12.42 26.59 -1.04
CA GLU A 176 12.88 27.63 -1.98
C GLU A 176 11.80 28.71 -2.19
N SER A 177 10.54 28.33 -2.32
CA SER A 177 9.42 29.25 -2.42
C SER A 177 9.29 30.14 -1.18
N LYS A 178 9.52 29.60 0.02
CA LYS A 178 9.56 30.38 1.28
C LYS A 178 10.67 31.42 1.30
N ARG A 179 11.81 31.17 0.65
CA ARG A 179 12.93 32.13 0.55
C ARG A 179 12.69 33.21 -0.47
N LYS A 180 12.04 32.89 -1.61
CA LYS A 180 11.81 33.82 -2.72
C LYS A 180 10.59 34.72 -2.49
N SER A 181 9.58 34.22 -1.77
CA SER A 181 8.35 34.95 -1.48
C SER A 181 7.91 34.71 -0.04
N PRO A 182 8.07 35.69 0.87
CA PRO A 182 7.68 35.54 2.27
C PRO A 182 6.17 35.53 2.52
N PHE A 183 5.34 35.56 1.49
CA PHE A 183 3.89 35.49 1.63
C PHE A 183 3.45 34.06 1.97
N ILE A 184 3.42 33.78 3.27
CA ILE A 184 2.76 32.60 3.82
C ILE A 184 1.26 32.91 3.88
N TRP A 185 0.46 32.33 3.01
CA TRP A 185 -0.99 32.39 3.16
C TRP A 185 -1.39 31.46 4.30
N ARG A 186 -1.80 32.04 5.42
CA ARG A 186 -2.55 31.30 6.44
C ARG A 186 -3.94 31.04 5.88
N ALA A 187 -4.33 29.78 5.73
CA ALA A 187 -5.71 29.44 5.44
C ALA A 187 -6.58 29.98 6.57
N LYS A 188 -7.60 30.79 6.26
CA LYS A 188 -8.54 31.32 7.23
C LYS A 188 -9.28 30.16 7.88
N GLY A 189 -9.04 29.90 9.19
CA GLY A 189 -9.63 28.78 9.93
C GLY A 189 -8.68 27.63 10.29
N ALA A 190 -7.43 27.64 9.86
CA ALA A 190 -6.42 26.72 10.36
C ALA A 190 -5.90 27.23 11.71
N GLY A 191 -5.91 26.39 12.76
CA GLY A 191 -5.35 26.70 14.06
C GLY A 191 -3.87 27.09 13.99
N GLU A 192 -3.35 27.70 15.05
CA GLU A 192 -1.94 28.06 15.16
C GLU A 192 -1.06 26.82 14.92
N GLY A 193 -0.28 26.84 13.85
CA GLY A 193 0.63 25.75 13.47
C GLY A 193 0.40 25.14 12.08
N ALA A 194 -0.72 25.42 11.40
CA ALA A 194 -0.95 24.93 10.05
C ALA A 194 -0.13 25.74 9.04
N THR A 195 1.00 25.20 8.61
CA THR A 195 1.82 25.75 7.53
C THR A 195 1.19 25.32 6.20
N THR A 196 0.43 26.19 5.57
CA THR A 196 -0.03 25.96 4.20
C THR A 196 1.17 26.12 3.28
N GLY A 197 1.71 25.02 2.75
CA GLY A 197 2.79 25.05 1.77
C GLY A 197 2.25 25.58 0.45
N MET A 198 2.71 26.76 0.01
CA MET A 198 2.50 27.22 -1.36
C MET A 198 3.60 26.64 -2.24
N VAL A 199 3.20 25.94 -3.29
CA VAL A 199 4.11 25.43 -4.30
C VAL A 199 3.85 26.22 -5.59
N ILE A 200 4.90 26.75 -6.20
CA ILE A 200 4.78 27.37 -7.53
C ILE A 200 4.32 26.30 -8.50
N ALA A 201 3.22 26.52 -9.22
CA ALA A 201 2.48 25.49 -9.94
C ALA A 201 3.36 24.59 -10.83
N THR A 202 4.29 25.17 -11.58
CA THR A 202 5.17 24.43 -12.50
C THR A 202 6.20 23.57 -11.75
N ASP A 203 6.98 24.17 -10.85
CA ASP A 203 8.06 23.44 -10.15
C ASP A 203 7.51 22.46 -9.12
N GLY A 204 6.41 22.83 -8.46
CA GLY A 204 5.75 21.97 -7.48
C GLY A 204 5.10 20.73 -8.09
N ILE A 205 4.44 20.88 -9.24
CA ILE A 205 3.83 19.77 -9.96
C ILE A 205 4.92 18.77 -10.40
N ALA A 206 6.01 19.25 -10.99
CA ALA A 206 7.12 18.42 -11.40
C ALA A 206 7.75 17.68 -10.20
N ALA A 207 7.87 18.32 -9.04
CA ALA A 207 8.36 17.69 -7.82
C ALA A 207 7.44 16.58 -7.31
N LEU A 208 6.12 16.78 -7.37
CA LEU A 208 5.13 15.75 -7.01
C LEU A 208 5.17 14.56 -7.96
N TRP A 209 5.30 14.79 -9.27
CA TRP A 209 5.48 13.73 -10.25
C TRP A 209 6.79 12.95 -10.02
N SER A 210 7.87 13.62 -9.58
CA SER A 210 9.10 12.94 -9.20
C SER A 210 8.86 11.99 -8.03
N CYS A 211 8.21 12.45 -6.96
CA CYS A 211 7.88 11.59 -5.82
C CYS A 211 6.94 10.43 -6.18
N ALA A 212 5.94 10.68 -7.04
CA ALA A 212 5.09 9.62 -7.57
C ALA A 212 5.90 8.56 -8.32
N SER A 213 6.82 8.99 -9.19
CA SER A 213 7.69 8.10 -9.96
C SER A 213 8.66 7.31 -9.08
N ASP A 214 9.20 7.92 -8.02
CA ASP A 214 10.09 7.24 -7.07
C ASP A 214 9.33 6.14 -6.31
N LYS A 215 8.10 6.42 -5.88
CA LYS A 215 7.23 5.42 -5.22
C LYS A 215 6.78 4.32 -6.17
N LEU A 216 6.51 4.63 -7.43
CA LEU A 216 6.23 3.62 -8.44
C LEU A 216 7.45 2.71 -8.67
N ALA A 217 8.65 3.27 -8.75
CA ALA A 217 9.87 2.49 -8.88
C ALA A 217 10.13 1.58 -7.65
N GLU A 218 9.73 2.01 -6.45
CA GLU A 218 9.72 1.18 -5.25
C GLU A 218 8.75 0.00 -5.40
N ALA A 219 7.53 0.24 -5.87
CA ALA A 219 6.53 -0.82 -6.11
C ALA A 219 7.00 -1.82 -7.18
N GLU A 220 7.63 -1.33 -8.26
CA GLU A 220 8.20 -2.15 -9.34
C GLU A 220 9.31 -3.08 -8.83
N LYS A 221 10.15 -2.63 -7.89
CA LYS A 221 11.21 -3.47 -7.27
C LYS A 221 10.67 -4.55 -6.34
N LEU A 222 9.49 -4.33 -5.77
CA LEU A 222 8.83 -5.26 -4.86
C LEU A 222 7.94 -6.28 -5.59
N ARG A 223 7.74 -6.12 -6.90
CA ARG A 223 6.97 -6.97 -7.80
C ARG A 223 7.67 -8.31 -8.04
#